data_14fe69b87c9aecb6c286b8ea89821a0a
#
_entry.id   14fe69b87c9aecb6c286b8ea89821a0a
#
_cell.length_a   1.000
_cell.length_b   1.000
_cell.length_c   1.000
_cell.angle_alpha   90.00
_cell.angle_beta   90.00
_cell.angle_gamma   90.00
#
_symmetry.space_group_name_H-M   'P 1'
#
loop_
_entity.id
_entity.type
_entity.pdbx_description
1 polymer ?
#
loop_
_entity_poly.entity_id
_entity_poly.type
_entity_poly.pdbx_seq_one_letter_code
_entity_poly.pdbx_strand_id
1 'polypeptide(L)'
;MKRLTFSTFVVAAALLAVAMYGKTEDTRVQRIGMVIGIKADQISAYEALHAASNPGVRDLLNKYHMHNFSIYMHQLDDGKYYLFGYYEYTGADFKGDMEKLGAEPRNQKWLSVTAPMQVPLSGEQAWGMMKEVYHNN
;
A
#
# COMPACT_ATOMS: atom_id res chain seq x y z
N MET A 1 29.90 -38.64 -55.13
CA MET A 1 28.83 -38.67 -54.13
C MET A 1 29.13 -37.64 -53.04
N LYS A 2 28.49 -36.51 -53.06
CA LYS A 2 28.63 -35.45 -52.06
C LYS A 2 27.41 -35.56 -51.11
N ARG A 3 27.67 -35.94 -49.86
CA ARG A 3 26.65 -35.92 -48.82
C ARG A 3 26.47 -34.48 -48.31
N LEU A 4 25.29 -33.93 -48.49
CA LEU A 4 24.86 -32.67 -47.83
C LEU A 4 24.62 -32.95 -46.34
N THR A 5 25.34 -32.26 -45.52
CA THR A 5 25.04 -32.16 -44.09
C THR A 5 24.07 -31.02 -43.86
N PHE A 6 22.79 -31.32 -43.76
CA PHE A 6 21.80 -30.42 -43.18
C PHE A 6 21.72 -30.74 -41.68
N SER A 7 22.16 -29.91 -40.84
CA SER A 7 21.67 -29.73 -39.47
C SER A 7 22.62 -28.85 -38.69
N THR A 8 22.27 -27.59 -38.46
CA THR A 8 22.73 -26.85 -37.26
C THR A 8 22.08 -25.45 -37.10
N PHE A 9 20.99 -25.13 -37.83
CA PHE A 9 20.40 -23.76 -37.71
C PHE A 9 19.03 -23.68 -37.05
N VAL A 10 18.48 -24.76 -36.49
CA VAL A 10 17.12 -24.74 -35.90
C VAL A 10 17.11 -24.64 -34.37
N VAL A 11 18.24 -24.83 -33.70
CA VAL A 11 18.28 -24.86 -32.21
C VAL A 11 18.53 -23.47 -31.57
N ALA A 12 19.08 -22.51 -32.34
CA ALA A 12 19.39 -21.18 -31.80
C ALA A 12 18.18 -20.21 -31.69
N ALA A 13 17.11 -20.44 -32.47
CA ALA A 13 15.93 -19.57 -32.46
C ALA A 13 14.94 -19.85 -31.32
N ALA A 14 14.95 -21.06 -30.74
CA ALA A 14 14.06 -21.40 -29.62
C ALA A 14 14.55 -20.93 -28.26
N LEU A 15 15.83 -20.68 -28.09
CA LEU A 15 16.42 -20.21 -26.82
C LEU A 15 16.33 -18.69 -26.62
N LEU A 16 16.14 -17.92 -27.70
CA LEU A 16 15.94 -16.48 -27.61
C LEU A 16 14.49 -16.06 -27.29
N ALA A 17 13.51 -16.92 -27.50
CA ALA A 17 12.12 -16.63 -27.20
C ALA A 17 11.77 -16.77 -25.69
N VAL A 18 12.58 -17.52 -24.92
CA VAL A 18 12.35 -17.70 -23.47
C VAL A 18 12.90 -16.55 -22.63
N ALA A 19 13.86 -15.79 -23.15
CA ALA A 19 14.44 -14.62 -22.45
C ALA A 19 13.59 -13.34 -22.58
N MET A 20 12.56 -13.33 -23.43
CA MET A 20 11.65 -12.20 -23.63
C MET A 20 10.33 -12.32 -22.86
N TYR A 21 10.12 -13.43 -22.14
CA TYR A 21 9.10 -13.44 -21.08
C TYR A 21 9.71 -12.74 -19.85
N GLY A 22 9.94 -11.44 -20.03
CA GLY A 22 10.19 -10.56 -18.91
C GLY A 22 9.08 -10.79 -17.89
N LYS A 23 9.43 -10.86 -16.60
CA LYS A 23 8.48 -10.78 -15.50
C LYS A 23 7.43 -9.75 -15.89
N THR A 24 6.21 -10.18 -16.15
CA THR A 24 5.07 -9.28 -16.13
C THR A 24 5.04 -8.76 -14.71
N GLU A 25 5.53 -7.54 -14.49
CA GLU A 25 5.29 -6.84 -13.25
C GLU A 25 3.79 -6.90 -13.04
N ASP A 26 3.37 -7.42 -11.91
CA ASP A 26 1.96 -7.46 -11.55
C ASP A 26 1.54 -6.00 -11.29
N THR A 27 1.16 -5.31 -12.38
CA THR A 27 0.74 -3.91 -12.36
C THR A 27 -0.67 -3.74 -11.81
N ARG A 28 -1.23 -4.80 -11.20
CA ARG A 28 -2.54 -4.72 -10.58
C ARG A 28 -2.49 -3.82 -9.37
N VAL A 29 -3.39 -2.85 -9.35
CA VAL A 29 -3.64 -2.01 -8.18
C VAL A 29 -4.05 -2.90 -7.01
N GLN A 30 -3.31 -2.82 -5.90
CA GLN A 30 -3.69 -3.46 -4.65
C GLN A 30 -4.52 -2.45 -3.84
N ARG A 31 -5.77 -2.79 -3.57
CA ARG A 31 -6.66 -1.99 -2.75
C ARG A 31 -6.59 -2.47 -1.31
N ILE A 32 -6.29 -1.54 -0.42
CA ILE A 32 -6.09 -1.82 0.99
C ILE A 32 -7.13 -1.06 1.81
N GLY A 33 -7.97 -1.81 2.51
CA GLY A 33 -8.88 -1.29 3.52
C GLY A 33 -8.35 -1.62 4.92
N MET A 34 -8.50 -0.68 5.85
CA MET A 34 -7.99 -0.84 7.21
C MET A 34 -8.84 -0.09 8.22
N VAL A 35 -8.79 -0.51 9.49
CA VAL A 35 -9.58 0.08 10.59
C VAL A 35 -8.75 0.22 11.86
N ILE A 36 -8.97 1.30 12.61
CA ILE A 36 -8.40 1.53 13.93
C ILE A 36 -9.35 2.39 14.76
N GLY A 37 -9.33 2.25 16.07
CA GLY A 37 -10.01 3.19 16.96
C GLY A 37 -9.28 4.52 17.07
N ILE A 38 -10.00 5.56 17.51
CA ILE A 38 -9.42 6.87 17.85
C ILE A 38 -9.98 7.33 19.20
N LYS A 39 -9.11 7.93 20.03
CA LYS A 39 -9.52 8.53 21.29
C LYS A 39 -10.43 9.73 21.04
N ALA A 40 -11.58 9.77 21.69
CA ALA A 40 -12.58 10.81 21.47
C ALA A 40 -12.04 12.23 21.72
N ASP A 41 -11.18 12.39 22.73
CA ASP A 41 -10.53 13.67 23.10
C ASP A 41 -9.42 14.08 22.12
N GLN A 42 -9.01 13.22 21.20
CA GLN A 42 -7.97 13.47 20.19
C GLN A 42 -8.54 13.76 18.78
N ILE A 43 -9.84 13.66 18.59
CA ILE A 43 -10.46 13.79 17.26
C ILE A 43 -10.12 15.14 16.62
N SER A 44 -10.35 16.25 17.32
CA SER A 44 -10.10 17.59 16.77
C SER A 44 -8.63 17.81 16.42
N ALA A 45 -7.70 17.30 17.23
CA ALA A 45 -6.28 17.38 16.95
C ALA A 45 -5.89 16.51 15.74
N TYR A 46 -6.47 15.33 15.63
CA TYR A 46 -6.25 14.42 14.50
C TYR A 46 -6.75 15.02 13.18
N GLU A 47 -7.96 15.62 13.18
CA GLU A 47 -8.52 16.32 12.02
C GLU A 47 -7.65 17.51 11.59
N ALA A 48 -7.16 18.31 12.54
CA ALA A 48 -6.26 19.44 12.26
C ALA A 48 -4.95 18.98 11.61
N LEU A 49 -4.37 17.86 12.05
CA LEU A 49 -3.17 17.26 11.43
C LEU A 49 -3.44 16.80 9.99
N HIS A 50 -4.65 16.34 9.69
CA HIS A 50 -5.04 15.83 8.37
C HIS A 50 -5.72 16.88 7.48
N ALA A 51 -5.88 18.12 7.95
CA ALA A 51 -6.45 19.21 7.18
C ALA A 51 -5.70 19.44 5.85
N ALA A 52 -6.40 19.95 4.84
CA ALA A 52 -5.80 20.24 3.53
C ALA A 52 -4.65 21.26 3.60
N SER A 53 -4.71 22.17 4.58
CA SER A 53 -3.65 23.17 4.84
C SER A 53 -2.39 22.59 5.46
N ASN A 54 -2.44 21.38 6.02
CA ASN A 54 -1.28 20.70 6.57
C ASN A 54 -0.77 19.65 5.56
N PRO A 55 0.44 19.80 5.00
CA PRO A 55 0.98 18.86 4.00
C PRO A 55 1.21 17.46 4.59
N GLY A 56 1.53 17.34 5.88
CA GLY A 56 1.79 16.06 6.54
C GLY A 56 2.85 15.23 5.81
N VAL A 57 2.47 14.02 5.41
CA VAL A 57 3.34 13.07 4.69
C VAL A 57 2.79 12.66 3.32
N ARG A 58 1.84 13.42 2.75
CA ARG A 58 1.16 13.07 1.48
C ARG A 58 2.12 12.83 0.32
N ASP A 59 3.18 13.62 0.20
CA ASP A 59 4.20 13.45 -0.81
C ASP A 59 5.01 12.15 -0.62
N LEU A 60 5.26 11.75 0.62
CA LEU A 60 5.90 10.47 0.93
C LEU A 60 4.99 9.29 0.57
N LEU A 61 3.69 9.39 0.87
CA LEU A 61 2.74 8.36 0.46
C LEU A 61 2.77 8.17 -1.06
N ASN A 62 2.69 9.26 -1.82
CA ASN A 62 2.80 9.21 -3.28
C ASN A 62 4.16 8.68 -3.77
N LYS A 63 5.26 9.07 -3.15
CA LYS A 63 6.62 8.58 -3.45
C LYS A 63 6.71 7.05 -3.35
N TYR A 64 5.99 6.47 -2.40
CA TYR A 64 5.96 5.02 -2.17
C TYR A 64 4.69 4.36 -2.73
N HIS A 65 4.14 4.94 -3.80
CA HIS A 65 3.06 4.36 -4.60
C HIS A 65 1.73 4.15 -3.87
N MET A 66 1.49 4.88 -2.78
CA MET A 66 0.20 4.90 -2.09
C MET A 66 -0.64 6.07 -2.61
N HIS A 67 -1.74 5.78 -3.26
CA HIS A 67 -2.62 6.77 -3.90
C HIS A 67 -4.04 6.66 -3.36
N ASN A 68 -4.86 7.68 -3.64
CA ASN A 68 -6.27 7.72 -3.26
C ASN A 68 -6.51 7.41 -1.77
N PHE A 69 -5.57 7.82 -0.92
CA PHE A 69 -5.65 7.54 0.50
C PHE A 69 -6.75 8.40 1.14
N SER A 70 -7.77 7.74 1.66
CA SER A 70 -8.91 8.35 2.33
C SER A 70 -9.09 7.74 3.72
N ILE A 71 -9.47 8.56 4.69
CA ILE A 71 -9.80 8.13 6.05
C ILE A 71 -11.20 8.66 6.37
N TYR A 72 -12.07 7.76 6.78
CA TYR A 72 -13.42 8.06 7.22
C TYR A 72 -13.55 7.77 8.72
N MET A 73 -14.32 8.56 9.44
CA MET A 73 -14.55 8.37 10.86
C MET A 73 -16.02 8.08 11.12
N HIS A 74 -16.30 7.14 12.01
CA HIS A 74 -17.66 6.86 12.46
C HIS A 74 -17.66 6.39 13.92
N GLN A 75 -18.71 6.78 14.65
CA GLN A 75 -18.98 6.24 15.99
C GLN A 75 -19.82 4.97 15.84
N LEU A 76 -19.36 3.87 16.40
CA LEU A 76 -20.10 2.60 16.37
C LEU A 76 -21.02 2.45 17.60
N ASP A 77 -21.81 1.38 17.62
CA ASP A 77 -22.81 1.12 18.66
C ASP A 77 -22.22 0.94 20.07
N ASP A 78 -20.92 0.63 20.16
CA ASP A 78 -20.18 0.59 21.43
C ASP A 78 -19.83 1.99 21.99
N GLY A 79 -20.25 3.04 21.28
CA GLY A 79 -19.99 4.43 21.63
C GLY A 79 -18.59 4.92 21.35
N LYS A 80 -17.72 4.10 20.78
CA LYS A 80 -16.35 4.47 20.41
C LYS A 80 -16.24 4.95 18.97
N TYR A 81 -15.24 5.77 18.70
CA TYR A 81 -14.97 6.27 17.36
C TYR A 81 -13.91 5.41 16.67
N TYR A 82 -14.13 5.17 15.39
CA TYR A 82 -13.25 4.38 14.53
C TYR A 82 -12.91 5.14 13.27
N LEU A 83 -11.68 4.95 12.82
CA LEU A 83 -11.17 5.42 11.54
C LEU A 83 -11.15 4.24 10.58
N PHE A 84 -11.70 4.44 9.39
CA PHE A 84 -11.71 3.49 8.29
C PHE A 84 -10.85 4.07 7.18
N GLY A 85 -9.70 3.47 6.94
CA GLY A 85 -8.75 3.89 5.93
C GLY A 85 -8.89 3.07 4.65
N TYR A 86 -8.67 3.73 3.53
CA TYR A 86 -8.56 3.10 2.21
C TYR A 86 -7.43 3.73 1.43
N TYR A 87 -6.63 2.93 0.74
CA TYR A 87 -5.70 3.42 -0.26
C TYR A 87 -5.45 2.39 -1.36
N GLU A 88 -4.88 2.86 -2.46
CA GLU A 88 -4.46 2.06 -3.60
C GLU A 88 -2.93 2.04 -3.66
N TYR A 89 -2.36 0.86 -3.71
CA TYR A 89 -0.94 0.69 -3.95
C TYR A 89 -0.71 0.28 -5.41
N THR A 90 0.16 1.02 -6.10
CA THR A 90 0.44 0.84 -7.53
C THR A 90 1.88 0.44 -7.83
N GLY A 91 2.68 0.18 -6.80
CA GLY A 91 4.07 -0.25 -6.94
C GLY A 91 4.20 -1.75 -7.19
N ALA A 92 5.43 -2.19 -7.47
CA ALA A 92 5.76 -3.59 -7.72
C ALA A 92 6.33 -4.33 -6.49
N ASP A 93 6.73 -3.61 -5.45
CA ASP A 93 7.35 -4.16 -4.23
C ASP A 93 6.71 -3.53 -2.98
N PHE A 94 5.50 -3.96 -2.66
CA PHE A 94 4.75 -3.44 -1.51
C PHE A 94 5.56 -3.49 -0.21
N LYS A 95 6.18 -4.64 0.07
CA LYS A 95 6.95 -4.81 1.31
C LYS A 95 8.13 -3.85 1.38
N GLY A 96 8.94 -3.80 0.32
CA GLY A 96 10.11 -2.94 0.29
C GLY A 96 9.74 -1.45 0.32
N ASP A 97 8.65 -1.05 -0.32
CA ASP A 97 8.19 0.34 -0.29
C ASP A 97 7.65 0.74 1.08
N MET A 98 6.93 -0.14 1.77
CA MET A 98 6.48 0.11 3.15
C MET A 98 7.65 0.17 4.15
N GLU A 99 8.68 -0.66 3.98
CA GLU A 99 9.90 -0.59 4.78
C GLU A 99 10.63 0.75 4.57
N LYS A 100 10.77 1.21 3.32
CA LYS A 100 11.38 2.51 3.00
C LYS A 100 10.57 3.67 3.55
N LEU A 101 9.24 3.65 3.40
CA LEU A 101 8.35 4.66 3.98
C LEU A 101 8.49 4.70 5.50
N GLY A 102 8.55 3.54 6.15
CA GLY A 102 8.77 3.42 7.60
C GLY A 102 10.11 3.98 8.05
N ALA A 103 11.14 3.95 7.20
CA ALA A 103 12.47 4.48 7.49
C ALA A 103 12.59 6.00 7.26
N GLU A 104 11.62 6.65 6.59
CA GLU A 104 11.63 8.10 6.35
C GLU A 104 11.52 8.88 7.68
N PRO A 105 12.48 9.74 8.03
CA PRO A 105 12.46 10.45 9.33
C PRO A 105 11.20 11.29 9.54
N ARG A 106 10.68 11.93 8.48
CA ARG A 106 9.45 12.72 8.55
C ARG A 106 8.22 11.85 8.79
N ASN A 107 8.17 10.65 8.21
CA ASN A 107 7.10 9.69 8.47
C ASN A 107 7.17 9.15 9.91
N GLN A 108 8.36 8.85 10.42
CA GLN A 108 8.55 8.46 11.82
C GLN A 108 8.06 9.54 12.78
N LYS A 109 8.41 10.81 12.52
CA LYS A 109 7.91 11.94 13.30
C LYS A 109 6.38 12.05 13.22
N TRP A 110 5.80 11.90 12.04
CA TRP A 110 4.34 11.90 11.85
C TRP A 110 3.67 10.81 12.67
N LEU A 111 4.15 9.58 12.60
CA LEU A 111 3.63 8.45 13.35
C LEU A 111 3.80 8.62 14.86
N SER A 112 4.90 9.23 15.33
CA SER A 112 5.09 9.51 16.76
C SER A 112 4.05 10.46 17.34
N VAL A 113 3.41 11.28 16.51
CA VAL A 113 2.32 12.19 16.90
C VAL A 113 0.96 11.52 16.74
N THR A 114 0.71 10.82 15.63
CA THR A 114 -0.61 10.29 15.32
C THR A 114 -0.90 8.95 16.00
N ALA A 115 0.07 8.07 16.16
CA ALA A 115 -0.15 6.77 16.78
C ALA A 115 -0.67 6.85 18.24
N PRO A 116 -0.21 7.75 19.11
CA PRO A 116 -0.76 7.90 20.47
C PRO A 116 -2.23 8.33 20.52
N MET A 117 -2.76 8.93 19.41
CA MET A 117 -4.17 9.33 19.31
C MET A 117 -5.08 8.14 19.00
N GLN A 118 -4.51 7.08 18.45
CA GLN A 118 -5.23 5.90 17.97
C GLN A 118 -5.33 4.82 19.03
N VAL A 119 -6.30 3.92 18.86
CA VAL A 119 -6.54 2.75 19.72
C VAL A 119 -6.64 1.51 18.83
N PRO A 120 -5.59 0.68 18.75
CA PRO A 120 -5.65 -0.57 17.99
C PRO A 120 -6.81 -1.46 18.46
N LEU A 121 -7.38 -2.22 17.53
CA LEU A 121 -8.40 -3.23 17.85
C LEU A 121 -7.79 -4.36 18.67
N SER A 122 -8.63 -5.13 19.35
CA SER A 122 -8.18 -6.30 20.12
C SER A 122 -7.40 -7.27 19.22
N GLY A 123 -6.18 -7.59 19.61
CA GLY A 123 -5.28 -8.48 18.86
C GLY A 123 -4.41 -7.77 17.81
N GLU A 124 -4.66 -6.48 17.55
CA GLU A 124 -3.87 -5.68 16.61
C GLU A 124 -2.86 -4.80 17.36
N GLN A 125 -1.75 -4.46 16.71
CA GLN A 125 -0.75 -3.52 17.26
C GLN A 125 -0.81 -2.15 16.60
N ALA A 126 -1.51 -2.05 15.47
CA ALA A 126 -1.70 -0.84 14.67
C ALA A 126 -3.05 -0.95 13.96
N TRP A 127 -3.14 -0.44 12.73
CA TRP A 127 -4.32 -0.59 11.89
C TRP A 127 -4.63 -2.06 11.59
N GLY A 128 -5.84 -2.51 11.90
CA GLY A 128 -6.35 -3.81 11.49
C GLY A 128 -6.68 -3.84 10.00
N MET A 129 -6.17 -4.85 9.29
CA MET A 129 -6.40 -4.98 7.85
C MET A 129 -7.77 -5.58 7.58
N MET A 130 -8.53 -4.96 6.68
CA MET A 130 -9.84 -5.44 6.25
C MET A 130 -9.73 -6.26 4.98
N LYS A 131 -10.54 -7.32 4.87
CA LYS A 131 -10.65 -8.12 3.66
C LYS A 131 -11.52 -7.39 2.64
N GLU A 132 -11.01 -7.18 1.43
CA GLU A 132 -11.86 -6.78 0.30
C GLU A 132 -12.83 -7.92 -0.03
N VAL A 133 -14.12 -7.63 0.00
CA VAL A 133 -15.18 -8.61 -0.32
C VAL A 133 -15.87 -8.32 -1.64
N TYR A 134 -15.71 -7.11 -2.17
CA TYR A 134 -16.26 -6.67 -3.45
C TYR A 134 -15.49 -5.46 -3.99
N HIS A 135 -15.29 -5.43 -5.28
CA HIS A 135 -14.84 -4.27 -6.04
C HIS A 135 -15.54 -4.25 -7.39
N ASN A 136 -15.93 -3.07 -7.83
CA ASN A 136 -16.49 -2.82 -9.16
C ASN A 136 -15.54 -1.91 -9.94
N ASN A 137 -15.16 -2.30 -11.16
CA ASN A 137 -14.31 -1.51 -12.07
C ASN A 137 -15.11 -0.42 -12.77
#